data_247b504fa2862e6f4fc69803b9d52697
#
_entry.id   247b504fa2862e6f4fc69803b9d52697
#
_cell.length_a   1.000
_cell.length_b   1.000
_cell.length_c   1.000
_cell.angle_alpha   90.00
_cell.angle_beta   90.00
_cell.angle_gamma   90.00
#
_symmetry.space_group_name_H-M   'P 1'
#
loop_
_entity.id
_entity.type
_entity.pdbx_description
1 polymer ?
#
loop_
_entity_poly.entity_id
_entity_poly.type
_entity_poly.pdbx_seq_one_letter_code
_entity_poly.pdbx_strand_id
1 'polypeptide(L)'
;MKLRYSLGLTAMCLGAAAVSVQAQQTTDQPGAQPSLEFAKLDKNKDGFISREEAAADKNVAALFTKADTNHDGKLTEDELTKARAAQDREKAEQYASDSAITTKVKAELLAEKGIPSTSISVETVKGVVMLSGFLDDAAQVKKAGAIAAKVKGVKAVKNSLAVK
;
A
#
# COMPACT_ATOMS: atom_id res chain seq x y z
N MET A 1 2.88 -83.87 -3.35
CA MET A 1 2.81 -84.22 -1.90
C MET A 1 2.77 -82.90 -1.11
N LYS A 2 1.62 -82.64 -0.38
CA LYS A 2 1.38 -81.65 0.70
C LYS A 2 1.37 -80.17 0.27
N LEU A 3 0.25 -79.67 -0.09
CA LEU A 3 -0.74 -78.88 0.66
C LEU A 3 -0.20 -78.19 1.93
N ARG A 4 -0.24 -76.82 2.03
CA ARG A 4 -0.65 -76.14 3.21
C ARG A 4 -1.14 -74.71 2.91
N TYR A 5 -2.39 -74.51 3.17
CA TYR A 5 -3.11 -73.24 3.32
C TYR A 5 -2.54 -72.44 4.52
N SER A 6 -2.50 -71.16 4.40
CA SER A 6 -2.70 -70.31 5.57
C SER A 6 -3.43 -69.05 5.21
N LEU A 7 -4.59 -68.98 5.77
CA LEU A 7 -5.49 -67.85 5.93
C LEU A 7 -4.82 -66.74 6.72
N GLY A 8 -5.21 -65.51 6.45
CA GLY A 8 -5.39 -64.60 7.58
C GLY A 8 -4.82 -63.22 7.35
N LEU A 9 -5.63 -62.34 7.21
CA LEU A 9 -5.97 -61.21 8.08
C LEU A 9 -6.03 -59.90 7.31
N THR A 10 -7.25 -59.52 7.07
CA THR A 10 -7.65 -58.13 6.76
C THR A 10 -7.22 -57.23 7.91
N ALA A 11 -6.40 -56.23 7.64
CA ALA A 11 -6.21 -55.08 8.49
C ALA A 11 -6.62 -53.85 7.75
N MET A 12 -7.78 -53.40 8.07
CA MET A 12 -8.40 -52.12 7.72
C MET A 12 -7.65 -51.03 8.51
N CYS A 13 -6.78 -50.27 7.88
CA CYS A 13 -6.20 -49.09 8.45
C CYS A 13 -6.83 -47.85 7.80
N LEU A 14 -7.59 -47.12 8.65
CA LEU A 14 -8.13 -45.79 8.40
C LEU A 14 -7.05 -44.87 7.84
N GLY A 15 -7.34 -44.26 6.71
CA GLY A 15 -6.53 -43.25 6.13
C GLY A 15 -6.59 -41.94 6.94
N ALA A 16 -5.46 -41.55 7.48
CA ALA A 16 -5.23 -40.16 7.84
C ALA A 16 -4.88 -39.40 6.58
N ALA A 17 -5.79 -38.55 6.14
CA ALA A 17 -5.52 -37.60 5.07
C ALA A 17 -4.48 -36.59 5.58
N ALA A 18 -3.23 -36.80 5.30
CA ALA A 18 -2.21 -35.79 5.39
C ALA A 18 -2.49 -34.77 4.30
N VAL A 19 -3.03 -33.62 4.68
CA VAL A 19 -3.06 -32.44 3.83
C VAL A 19 -1.63 -31.98 3.68
N SER A 20 -1.00 -32.40 2.61
CA SER A 20 0.28 -31.86 2.17
C SER A 20 0.04 -30.40 1.77
N VAL A 21 0.38 -29.46 2.64
CA VAL A 21 0.61 -28.09 2.25
C VAL A 21 1.81 -28.10 1.31
N GLN A 22 1.52 -28.20 0.02
CA GLN A 22 2.51 -27.93 -0.98
C GLN A 22 2.86 -26.45 -0.91
N ALA A 23 4.02 -26.16 -0.35
CA ALA A 23 4.67 -24.89 -0.59
C ALA A 23 4.75 -24.74 -2.11
N GLN A 24 4.02 -23.75 -2.63
CA GLN A 24 4.16 -23.37 -4.03
C GLN A 24 5.58 -22.86 -4.22
N GLN A 25 6.43 -23.75 -4.67
CA GLN A 25 7.67 -23.39 -5.30
C GLN A 25 7.28 -22.56 -6.52
N THR A 26 7.62 -21.30 -6.50
CA THR A 26 7.65 -20.47 -7.70
C THR A 26 8.72 -21.06 -8.59
N THR A 27 8.32 -22.04 -9.38
CA THR A 27 9.13 -22.50 -10.49
C THR A 27 9.14 -21.37 -11.51
N ASP A 28 10.35 -20.91 -11.76
CA ASP A 28 10.73 -20.17 -12.95
C ASP A 28 10.26 -21.01 -14.15
N GLN A 29 9.00 -20.81 -14.59
CA GLN A 29 8.47 -21.44 -15.79
C GLN A 29 8.76 -20.50 -16.95
N PRO A 30 9.63 -20.87 -17.87
CA PRO A 30 9.71 -20.20 -19.16
C PRO A 30 8.43 -20.54 -19.94
N GLY A 31 7.43 -19.63 -19.87
CA GLY A 31 6.15 -19.83 -20.56
C GLY A 31 4.94 -19.13 -19.94
N ALA A 32 5.07 -18.47 -18.82
CA ALA A 32 4.03 -17.57 -18.34
C ALA A 32 3.92 -16.39 -19.33
N GLN A 33 2.73 -16.24 -19.94
CA GLN A 33 2.50 -15.09 -20.81
C GLN A 33 2.63 -13.81 -19.96
N PRO A 34 3.41 -12.82 -20.41
CA PRO A 34 3.57 -11.58 -19.67
C PRO A 34 2.21 -10.92 -19.46
N SER A 35 2.05 -10.27 -18.31
CA SER A 35 0.82 -9.53 -18.03
C SER A 35 0.53 -8.53 -19.15
N LEU A 36 -0.76 -8.29 -19.42
CA LEU A 36 -1.18 -7.37 -20.50
C LEU A 36 -0.53 -5.98 -20.35
N GLU A 37 -0.19 -5.61 -19.13
CA GLU A 37 0.43 -4.33 -18.83
C GLU A 37 1.93 -4.34 -19.17
N PHE A 38 2.63 -5.40 -18.79
CA PHE A 38 4.02 -5.60 -19.16
C PHE A 38 4.18 -5.66 -20.68
N ALA A 39 3.33 -6.44 -21.37
CA ALA A 39 3.32 -6.56 -22.82
C ALA A 39 3.04 -5.23 -23.58
N LYS A 40 2.36 -4.27 -22.94
CA LYS A 40 2.16 -2.92 -23.52
C LYS A 40 3.40 -2.05 -23.43
N LEU A 41 4.22 -2.28 -22.41
CA LEU A 41 5.45 -1.52 -22.15
C LEU A 41 6.63 -2.12 -22.91
N ASP A 42 6.76 -3.43 -22.94
CA ASP A 42 7.74 -4.19 -23.70
C ASP A 42 7.37 -4.16 -25.21
N LYS A 43 7.81 -3.10 -25.88
CA LYS A 43 7.47 -2.87 -27.30
C LYS A 43 8.31 -3.71 -28.24
N ASN A 44 9.56 -3.97 -27.86
CA ASN A 44 10.49 -4.76 -28.66
C ASN A 44 10.33 -6.27 -28.44
N LYS A 45 9.54 -6.67 -27.41
CA LYS A 45 9.25 -8.05 -27.02
C LYS A 45 10.50 -8.86 -26.67
N ASP A 46 11.46 -8.21 -26.01
CA ASP A 46 12.67 -8.87 -25.53
C ASP A 46 12.50 -9.50 -24.12
N GLY A 47 11.32 -9.36 -23.51
CA GLY A 47 11.00 -9.88 -22.20
C GLY A 47 11.46 -8.97 -21.05
N PHE A 48 11.89 -7.76 -21.36
CA PHE A 48 12.32 -6.75 -20.41
C PHE A 48 11.72 -5.39 -20.77
N ILE A 49 11.67 -4.51 -19.80
CA ILE A 49 11.33 -3.10 -20.04
C ILE A 49 12.61 -2.29 -19.91
N SER A 50 13.07 -1.76 -20.99
CA SER A 50 14.19 -0.81 -21.03
C SER A 50 13.80 0.55 -20.44
N ARG A 51 14.80 1.37 -20.14
CA ARG A 51 14.57 2.73 -19.63
C ARG A 51 13.82 3.61 -20.65
N GLU A 52 14.04 3.39 -21.94
CA GLU A 52 13.36 4.07 -23.03
C GLU A 52 11.88 3.68 -23.11
N GLU A 53 11.58 2.40 -22.92
CA GLU A 53 10.22 1.87 -22.88
C GLU A 53 9.48 2.34 -21.64
N ALA A 54 10.15 2.32 -20.49
CA ALA A 54 9.61 2.84 -19.24
C ALA A 54 9.27 4.34 -19.33
N ALA A 55 10.02 5.12 -20.11
CA ALA A 55 9.77 6.55 -20.29
C ALA A 55 8.42 6.84 -20.96
N ALA A 56 7.81 5.87 -21.64
CA ALA A 56 6.48 5.99 -22.24
C ALA A 56 5.37 6.08 -21.17
N ASP A 57 5.60 5.56 -19.96
CA ASP A 57 4.68 5.66 -18.83
C ASP A 57 5.35 6.38 -17.66
N LYS A 58 4.84 7.57 -17.31
CA LYS A 58 5.39 8.41 -16.22
C LYS A 58 5.46 7.69 -14.87
N ASN A 59 4.52 6.79 -14.59
CA ASN A 59 4.50 6.05 -13.32
C ASN A 59 5.62 5.00 -13.31
N VAL A 60 5.82 4.30 -14.43
CA VAL A 60 6.88 3.30 -14.57
C VAL A 60 8.25 3.97 -14.60
N ALA A 61 8.39 5.08 -15.31
CA ALA A 61 9.62 5.87 -15.32
C ALA A 61 10.04 6.33 -13.92
N ALA A 62 9.08 6.78 -13.11
CA ALA A 62 9.32 7.19 -11.72
C ALA A 62 9.70 6.03 -10.80
N LEU A 63 9.22 4.83 -11.11
CA LEU A 63 9.49 3.61 -10.35
C LEU A 63 10.78 2.92 -10.78
N PHE A 64 11.27 3.16 -11.99
CA PHE A 64 12.34 2.42 -12.64
C PHE A 64 13.54 2.19 -11.73
N THR A 65 14.09 3.26 -11.15
CA THR A 65 15.28 3.16 -10.28
C THR A 65 15.06 2.37 -9.00
N LYS A 66 13.80 2.37 -8.48
CA LYS A 66 13.45 1.57 -7.30
C LYS A 66 13.14 0.12 -7.66
N ALA A 67 12.65 -0.10 -8.87
CA ALA A 67 12.25 -1.40 -9.39
C ALA A 67 13.46 -2.22 -9.86
N ASP A 68 14.41 -1.58 -10.52
CA ASP A 68 15.66 -2.16 -10.99
C ASP A 68 16.56 -2.52 -9.79
N THR A 69 16.30 -3.71 -9.22
CA THR A 69 16.97 -4.18 -7.99
C THR A 69 18.35 -4.77 -8.26
N ASN A 70 18.56 -5.31 -9.42
CA ASN A 70 19.84 -5.90 -9.85
C ASN A 70 20.75 -4.87 -10.55
N HIS A 71 20.22 -3.67 -10.86
CA HIS A 71 20.92 -2.56 -11.50
C HIS A 71 21.46 -2.90 -12.91
N ASP A 72 20.74 -3.76 -13.66
CA ASP A 72 21.11 -4.11 -15.02
C ASP A 72 20.57 -3.12 -16.07
N GLY A 73 19.79 -2.13 -15.64
CA GLY A 73 19.22 -1.09 -16.50
C GLY A 73 17.97 -1.53 -17.26
N LYS A 74 17.38 -2.66 -16.87
CA LYS A 74 16.16 -3.24 -17.43
C LYS A 74 15.23 -3.63 -16.29
N LEU A 75 13.94 -3.80 -16.56
CA LEU A 75 12.98 -4.34 -15.59
C LEU A 75 12.42 -5.66 -16.10
N THR A 76 12.48 -6.65 -15.28
CA THR A 76 11.71 -7.89 -15.43
C THR A 76 10.27 -7.65 -14.99
N GLU A 77 9.35 -8.52 -15.39
CA GLU A 77 7.97 -8.48 -14.93
C GLU A 77 7.85 -8.60 -13.40
N ASP A 78 8.69 -9.45 -12.81
CA ASP A 78 8.76 -9.65 -11.36
C ASP A 78 9.20 -8.38 -10.62
N GLU A 79 10.21 -7.70 -11.12
CA GLU A 79 10.72 -6.47 -10.53
C GLU A 79 9.67 -5.34 -10.61
N LEU A 80 9.01 -5.20 -11.76
CA LEU A 80 7.94 -4.23 -11.92
C LEU A 80 6.76 -4.53 -10.99
N THR A 81 6.34 -5.79 -10.89
CA THR A 81 5.23 -6.21 -10.03
C THR A 81 5.55 -5.98 -8.56
N LYS A 82 6.75 -6.36 -8.10
CA LYS A 82 7.21 -6.14 -6.72
C LYS A 82 7.28 -4.65 -6.38
N ALA A 83 7.83 -3.85 -7.29
CA ALA A 83 7.93 -2.40 -7.08
C ALA A 83 6.56 -1.71 -6.99
N ARG A 84 5.59 -2.13 -7.80
CA ARG A 84 4.21 -1.63 -7.72
C ARG A 84 3.54 -2.03 -6.42
N ALA A 85 3.63 -3.29 -6.04
CA ALA A 85 3.08 -3.76 -4.77
C ALA A 85 3.69 -3.01 -3.57
N ALA A 86 4.99 -2.71 -3.60
CA ALA A 86 5.64 -1.90 -2.59
C ALA A 86 5.13 -0.45 -2.58
N GLN A 87 4.95 0.15 -3.75
CA GLN A 87 4.38 1.51 -3.88
C GLN A 87 2.94 1.58 -3.36
N ASP A 88 2.13 0.58 -3.65
CA ASP A 88 0.73 0.57 -3.20
C ASP A 88 0.63 0.37 -1.68
N ARG A 89 1.52 -0.43 -1.09
CA ARG A 89 1.65 -0.52 0.37
C ARG A 89 2.07 0.82 0.99
N GLU A 90 3.07 1.48 0.43
CA GLU A 90 3.53 2.79 0.90
C GLU A 90 2.39 3.83 0.86
N LYS A 91 1.61 3.84 -0.24
CA LYS A 91 0.42 4.71 -0.36
C LYS A 91 -0.65 4.38 0.68
N ALA A 92 -0.94 3.09 0.90
CA ALA A 92 -1.92 2.64 1.88
C ALA A 92 -1.52 3.01 3.31
N GLU A 93 -0.26 2.81 3.68
CA GLU A 93 0.30 3.20 4.98
C GLU A 93 0.25 4.72 5.17
N GLN A 94 0.60 5.48 4.15
CA GLN A 94 0.50 6.95 4.16
C GLN A 94 -0.95 7.40 4.38
N TYR A 95 -1.89 6.81 3.64
CA TYR A 95 -3.31 7.14 3.78
C TYR A 95 -3.84 6.81 5.19
N ALA A 96 -3.49 5.64 5.72
CA ALA A 96 -3.88 5.25 7.08
C ALA A 96 -3.31 6.20 8.14
N SER A 97 -2.05 6.61 7.98
CA SER A 97 -1.39 7.58 8.86
C SER A 97 -2.09 8.94 8.81
N ASP A 98 -2.35 9.47 7.61
CA ASP A 98 -3.02 10.76 7.42
C ASP A 98 -4.46 10.75 7.96
N SER A 99 -5.18 9.64 7.78
CA SER A 99 -6.53 9.46 8.34
C SER A 99 -6.51 9.48 9.88
N ALA A 100 -5.53 8.80 10.49
CA ALA A 100 -5.37 8.81 11.95
C ALA A 100 -5.03 10.21 12.50
N ILE A 101 -4.18 10.97 11.79
CA ILE A 101 -3.87 12.37 12.14
C ILE A 101 -5.13 13.23 12.05
N THR A 102 -5.87 13.16 10.94
CA THR A 102 -7.12 13.89 10.74
C THR A 102 -8.11 13.64 11.89
N THR A 103 -8.29 12.38 12.27
CA THR A 103 -9.19 11.99 13.36
C THR A 103 -8.74 12.59 14.70
N LYS A 104 -7.45 12.54 15.01
CA LYS A 104 -6.90 13.11 16.24
C LYS A 104 -7.06 14.63 16.27
N VAL A 105 -6.75 15.33 15.16
CA VAL A 105 -6.93 16.79 15.08
C VAL A 105 -8.39 17.16 15.29
N LYS A 106 -9.34 16.46 14.67
CA LYS A 106 -10.77 16.68 14.88
C LYS A 106 -11.18 16.46 16.33
N ALA A 107 -10.67 15.41 16.97
CA ALA A 107 -10.96 15.12 18.38
C ALA A 107 -10.43 16.23 19.31
N GLU A 108 -9.22 16.71 19.10
CA GLU A 108 -8.63 17.80 19.88
C GLU A 108 -9.39 19.12 19.68
N LEU A 109 -9.78 19.43 18.44
CA LEU A 109 -10.61 20.61 18.15
C LEU A 109 -12.00 20.52 18.80
N LEU A 110 -12.58 19.31 18.85
CA LEU A 110 -13.88 19.08 19.49
C LEU A 110 -13.81 19.19 21.02
N ALA A 111 -12.70 18.77 21.62
CA ALA A 111 -12.48 18.84 23.06
C ALA A 111 -12.25 20.28 23.54
N GLU A 112 -11.85 21.17 22.65
CA GLU A 112 -11.52 22.55 23.00
C GLU A 112 -12.78 23.43 23.10
N LYS A 113 -13.01 23.98 24.30
CA LYS A 113 -14.15 24.86 24.54
C LYS A 113 -13.97 26.19 23.79
N GLY A 114 -15.05 26.63 23.13
CA GLY A 114 -15.08 27.91 22.44
C GLY A 114 -14.59 27.88 20.99
N ILE A 115 -14.33 26.69 20.43
CA ILE A 115 -14.09 26.51 19.00
C ILE A 115 -15.28 25.74 18.41
N PRO A 116 -16.03 26.30 17.45
CA PRO A 116 -17.08 25.59 16.75
C PRO A 116 -16.45 24.56 15.75
N SER A 117 -16.03 23.42 16.26
CA SER A 117 -15.31 22.38 15.48
C SER A 117 -16.10 21.88 14.28
N THR A 118 -17.43 21.96 14.31
CA THR A 118 -18.33 21.62 13.18
C THR A 118 -18.18 22.56 11.99
N SER A 119 -17.67 23.77 12.22
CA SER A 119 -17.40 24.77 11.17
C SER A 119 -15.98 24.65 10.59
N ILE A 120 -15.20 23.68 11.06
CA ILE A 120 -13.82 23.46 10.63
C ILE A 120 -13.74 22.14 9.84
N SER A 121 -13.33 22.25 8.59
CA SER A 121 -12.91 21.10 7.79
C SER A 121 -11.42 20.82 8.01
N VAL A 122 -11.10 19.57 8.27
CA VAL A 122 -9.72 19.10 8.50
C VAL A 122 -9.38 18.04 7.46
N GLU A 123 -8.33 18.27 6.72
CA GLU A 123 -7.76 17.34 5.76
C GLU A 123 -6.27 17.17 6.03
N THR A 124 -5.75 15.96 5.87
CA THR A 124 -4.32 15.67 6.06
C THR A 124 -3.77 14.97 4.83
N VAL A 125 -2.67 15.47 4.31
CA VAL A 125 -1.95 14.89 3.19
C VAL A 125 -0.46 14.86 3.51
N LYS A 126 0.12 13.66 3.54
CA LYS A 126 1.55 13.42 3.87
C LYS A 126 1.99 14.06 5.19
N GLY A 127 1.09 14.08 6.18
CA GLY A 127 1.32 14.69 7.49
C GLY A 127 1.13 16.20 7.53
N VAL A 128 0.75 16.83 6.43
CA VAL A 128 0.40 18.25 6.39
C VAL A 128 -1.10 18.39 6.62
N VAL A 129 -1.47 19.03 7.72
CA VAL A 129 -2.88 19.30 8.08
C VAL A 129 -3.34 20.60 7.44
N MET A 130 -4.41 20.53 6.68
CA MET A 130 -5.10 21.72 6.15
C MET A 130 -6.37 21.96 6.95
N LEU A 131 -6.52 23.16 7.49
CA LEU A 131 -7.72 23.63 8.18
C LEU A 131 -8.43 24.62 7.28
N SER A 132 -9.71 24.45 7.06
CA SER A 132 -10.55 25.38 6.29
C SER A 132 -11.92 25.53 6.95
N GLY A 133 -12.55 26.68 6.71
CA GLY A 133 -13.85 27.04 7.29
C GLY A 133 -13.91 28.45 7.77
N PHE A 134 -14.99 28.79 8.48
CA PHE A 134 -15.23 30.12 9.00
C PHE A 134 -15.44 30.05 10.51
N LEU A 135 -14.79 30.97 11.23
CA LEU A 135 -14.91 31.14 12.67
C LEU A 135 -15.34 32.58 12.99
N ASP A 136 -15.83 32.80 14.21
CA ASP A 136 -16.37 34.11 14.58
C ASP A 136 -15.27 35.09 15.05
N ASP A 137 -14.06 34.56 15.40
CA ASP A 137 -12.98 35.33 15.99
C ASP A 137 -11.60 34.89 15.50
N ALA A 138 -10.73 35.86 15.26
CA ALA A 138 -9.33 35.65 14.88
C ALA A 138 -8.51 34.87 15.95
N ALA A 139 -8.88 35.01 17.23
CA ALA A 139 -8.25 34.26 18.31
C ALA A 139 -8.58 32.76 18.18
N GLN A 140 -9.80 32.39 17.78
CA GLN A 140 -10.19 31.01 17.51
C GLN A 140 -9.42 30.43 16.32
N VAL A 141 -9.20 31.22 15.26
CA VAL A 141 -8.39 30.80 14.08
C VAL A 141 -6.97 30.47 14.50
N LYS A 142 -6.33 31.31 15.29
CA LYS A 142 -4.96 31.06 15.81
C LYS A 142 -4.93 29.84 16.73
N LYS A 143 -5.91 29.71 17.62
CA LYS A 143 -6.02 28.61 18.58
C LYS A 143 -6.19 27.26 17.87
N ALA A 144 -7.06 27.18 16.86
CA ALA A 144 -7.27 25.98 16.07
C ALA A 144 -5.99 25.53 15.36
N GLY A 145 -5.24 26.45 14.75
CA GLY A 145 -3.95 26.15 14.15
C GLY A 145 -2.92 25.64 15.16
N ALA A 146 -2.87 26.25 16.35
CA ALA A 146 -1.95 25.83 17.42
C ALA A 146 -2.28 24.43 17.98
N ILE A 147 -3.57 24.10 18.09
CA ILE A 147 -4.03 22.77 18.50
C ILE A 147 -3.62 21.74 17.48
N ALA A 148 -3.91 21.97 16.21
CA ALA A 148 -3.54 21.05 15.13
C ALA A 148 -2.02 20.79 15.08
N ALA A 149 -1.20 21.81 15.30
CA ALA A 149 0.25 21.70 15.29
C ALA A 149 0.83 20.84 16.43
N LYS A 150 0.11 20.69 17.54
CA LYS A 150 0.53 19.87 18.69
C LYS A 150 0.22 18.40 18.53
N VAL A 151 -0.60 18.02 17.57
CA VAL A 151 -1.01 16.63 17.38
C VAL A 151 0.15 15.78 16.87
N LYS A 152 0.40 14.67 17.53
CA LYS A 152 1.48 13.74 17.16
C LYS A 152 1.30 13.23 15.72
N GLY A 153 2.33 13.41 14.93
CA GLY A 153 2.36 12.99 13.51
C GLY A 153 2.15 14.15 12.54
N VAL A 154 1.72 15.31 12.99
CA VAL A 154 1.60 16.51 12.17
C VAL A 154 3.00 17.06 11.87
N LYS A 155 3.30 17.21 10.59
CA LYS A 155 4.57 17.78 10.10
C LYS A 155 4.45 19.29 9.86
N ALA A 156 3.30 19.72 9.39
CA ALA A 156 2.98 21.14 9.15
C ALA A 156 1.48 21.38 9.21
N VAL A 157 1.08 22.62 9.49
CA VAL A 157 -0.32 23.06 9.46
C VAL A 157 -0.47 24.18 8.45
N LYS A 158 -1.36 23.99 7.50
CA LYS A 158 -1.83 25.03 6.58
C LYS A 158 -3.18 25.52 7.07
N ASN A 159 -3.17 26.67 7.73
CA ASN A 159 -4.37 27.27 8.29
C ASN A 159 -5.00 28.23 7.28
N SER A 160 -6.13 27.82 6.70
CA SER A 160 -6.94 28.58 5.75
C SER A 160 -8.32 28.92 6.35
N LEU A 161 -8.41 28.99 7.68
CA LEU A 161 -9.62 29.45 8.37
C LEU A 161 -9.77 30.96 8.19
N ALA A 162 -10.97 31.38 7.92
CA ALA A 162 -11.33 32.80 7.80
C ALA A 162 -12.27 33.24 8.96
N VAL A 163 -12.27 34.52 9.27
CA VAL A 163 -13.24 35.12 10.19
C VAL A 163 -14.47 35.52 9.39
N LYS A 164 -15.67 35.26 9.94
CA LYS A 164 -16.95 35.65 9.32
C LYS A 164 -17.09 37.18 9.27
#